data_67168d204a6016fa0172de5e76d9ea85
#
_entry.id   67168d204a6016fa0172de5e76d9ea85
#
_cell.length_a   1.000
_cell.length_b   1.000
_cell.length_c   1.000
_cell.angle_alpha   90.00
_cell.angle_beta   90.00
_cell.angle_gamma   90.00
#
_symmetry.space_group_name_H-M   'P 1'
#
loop_
_entity.id
_entity.type
_entity.pdbx_description
1 polymer ?
#
loop_
_entity_poly.entity_id
_entity_poly.type
_entity_poly.pdbx_seq_one_letter_code
_entity_poly.pdbx_strand_id
1 'polypeptide(L)'
;MTLWLVALLVTTASAAPATGRVIKVLPQFLDLKGRNSLTPSLYERDNYQATLQRNTNLCSGMRFNVQWKSKGEAAAPIKIFVELRGVARGDFPKQLTLEKQVQPGGWFSHWAAIDLVGDTYKDFGKVTAWRVTLREGDRVLGEQKSFLW
;
A
#
# COMPACT_ATOMS: atom_id res chain seq x y z
N MET A 1 63.10 -8.02 -24.69
CA MET A 1 62.13 -7.23 -23.86
C MET A 1 60.72 -7.70 -24.25
N THR A 2 60.14 -8.60 -23.45
CA THR A 2 58.79 -9.19 -23.67
C THR A 2 57.80 -8.43 -22.79
N LEU A 3 56.93 -7.65 -23.41
CA LEU A 3 55.84 -6.93 -22.73
C LEU A 3 54.67 -7.87 -22.44
N TRP A 4 54.41 -8.15 -21.15
CA TRP A 4 53.23 -8.90 -20.73
C TRP A 4 52.04 -7.91 -20.59
N LEU A 5 51.06 -8.05 -21.45
CA LEU A 5 49.78 -7.30 -21.37
C LEU A 5 48.87 -8.05 -20.38
N VAL A 6 48.70 -7.47 -19.17
CA VAL A 6 47.71 -7.96 -18.21
C VAL A 6 46.33 -7.41 -18.55
N ALA A 7 45.47 -8.22 -19.14
CA ALA A 7 44.08 -7.88 -19.36
C ALA A 7 43.31 -7.98 -18.06
N LEU A 8 42.91 -6.83 -17.49
CA LEU A 8 41.98 -6.77 -16.34
C LEU A 8 40.58 -7.14 -16.81
N LEU A 9 40.12 -8.33 -16.49
CA LEU A 9 38.72 -8.71 -16.64
C LEU A 9 37.91 -8.00 -15.54
N VAL A 10 37.21 -6.93 -15.91
CA VAL A 10 36.21 -6.29 -15.06
C VAL A 10 34.94 -7.14 -15.11
N THR A 11 34.73 -7.99 -14.12
CA THR A 11 33.46 -8.69 -13.92
C THR A 11 32.45 -7.69 -13.39
N THR A 12 31.53 -7.22 -14.22
CA THR A 12 30.36 -6.47 -13.78
C THR A 12 29.43 -7.42 -13.03
N ALA A 13 29.45 -7.34 -11.70
CA ALA A 13 28.46 -8.03 -10.87
C ALA A 13 27.09 -7.40 -11.17
N SER A 14 26.25 -8.07 -11.93
CA SER A 14 24.85 -7.68 -12.14
C SER A 14 24.10 -7.89 -10.82
N ALA A 15 23.71 -6.81 -10.17
CA ALA A 15 22.86 -6.88 -8.99
C ALA A 15 21.53 -7.56 -9.35
N ALA A 16 21.06 -8.45 -8.47
CA ALA A 16 19.79 -9.14 -8.68
C ALA A 16 18.64 -8.10 -8.71
N PRO A 17 17.73 -8.18 -9.69
CA PRO A 17 16.63 -7.24 -9.82
C PRO A 17 15.74 -7.28 -8.58
N ALA A 18 15.14 -6.13 -8.22
CA ALA A 18 14.24 -6.06 -7.09
C ALA A 18 13.05 -7.00 -7.27
N THR A 19 12.72 -7.72 -6.21
CA THR A 19 11.51 -8.54 -6.09
C THR A 19 10.72 -8.06 -4.88
N GLY A 20 9.42 -8.31 -4.86
CA GLY A 20 8.60 -7.88 -3.74
C GLY A 20 7.25 -8.56 -3.70
N ARG A 21 6.54 -8.34 -2.60
CA ARG A 21 5.16 -8.78 -2.45
C ARG A 21 4.40 -7.90 -1.48
N VAL A 22 3.10 -7.79 -1.68
CA VAL A 22 2.15 -7.32 -0.70
C VAL A 22 1.72 -8.53 0.14
N ILE A 23 1.96 -8.46 1.46
CA ILE A 23 1.72 -9.60 2.37
C ILE A 23 0.30 -9.54 2.92
N LYS A 24 -0.13 -8.35 3.34
CA LYS A 24 -1.42 -8.14 3.97
C LYS A 24 -1.91 -6.70 3.75
N VAL A 25 -3.20 -6.55 3.57
CA VAL A 25 -3.85 -5.23 3.53
C VAL A 25 -4.97 -5.22 4.57
N LEU A 26 -4.96 -4.20 5.42
CA LEU A 26 -5.97 -3.98 6.46
C LEU A 26 -6.64 -2.62 6.21
N PRO A 27 -7.78 -2.59 5.51
CA PRO A 27 -8.61 -1.40 5.44
C PRO A 27 -9.27 -1.16 6.80
N GLN A 28 -9.17 0.06 7.31
CA GLN A 28 -9.74 0.46 8.60
C GLN A 28 -10.39 1.83 8.48
N PHE A 29 -11.52 2.02 9.13
CA PHE A 29 -12.15 3.33 9.26
C PHE A 29 -11.39 4.18 10.28
N LEU A 30 -11.36 5.49 10.05
CA LEU A 30 -10.84 6.48 10.98
C LEU A 30 -12.00 7.26 11.58
N ASP A 31 -11.99 7.43 12.90
CA ASP A 31 -12.94 8.27 13.60
C ASP A 31 -12.71 9.76 13.31
N LEU A 32 -13.56 10.63 13.86
CA LEU A 32 -13.44 12.09 13.68
C LEU A 32 -12.13 12.69 14.23
N LYS A 33 -11.39 11.92 15.04
CA LYS A 33 -10.05 12.28 15.54
C LYS A 33 -8.92 11.60 14.75
N GLY A 34 -9.24 10.90 13.66
CA GLY A 34 -8.27 10.19 12.81
C GLY A 34 -7.73 8.89 13.42
N ARG A 35 -8.43 8.31 14.41
CA ARG A 35 -8.01 7.07 15.09
C ARG A 35 -8.75 5.86 14.50
N ASN A 36 -8.04 4.76 14.37
CA ASN A 36 -8.59 3.47 13.95
C ASN A 36 -8.87 2.51 15.12
N SER A 37 -8.38 2.86 16.31
CA SER A 37 -8.57 2.11 17.55
C SER A 37 -8.50 3.04 18.75
N LEU A 38 -9.17 2.67 19.84
CA LEU A 38 -9.11 3.37 21.13
C LEU A 38 -8.13 2.70 22.10
N THR A 39 -7.83 1.42 21.86
CA THR A 39 -7.00 0.61 22.74
C THR A 39 -6.09 -0.32 21.92
N PRO A 40 -5.03 -0.87 22.49
CA PRO A 40 -4.17 -1.86 21.84
C PRO A 40 -4.83 -3.25 21.69
N SER A 41 -5.96 -3.50 22.38
CA SER A 41 -6.68 -4.78 22.32
C SER A 41 -7.26 -5.03 20.92
N LEU A 42 -6.96 -6.19 20.34
CA LEU A 42 -7.48 -6.60 19.04
C LEU A 42 -9.01 -6.72 19.04
N TYR A 43 -9.57 -7.29 20.10
CA TYR A 43 -11.01 -7.46 20.24
C TYR A 43 -11.75 -6.12 20.30
N GLU A 44 -11.25 -5.19 21.11
CA GLU A 44 -11.85 -3.84 21.22
C GLU A 44 -11.69 -3.05 19.92
N ARG A 45 -10.55 -3.19 19.24
CA ARG A 45 -10.35 -2.58 17.92
C ARG A 45 -11.38 -3.09 16.91
N ASP A 46 -11.61 -4.39 16.85
CA ASP A 46 -12.54 -4.97 15.89
C ASP A 46 -13.98 -4.55 16.19
N ASN A 47 -14.37 -4.47 17.46
CA ASN A 47 -15.66 -3.92 17.88
C ASN A 47 -15.79 -2.43 17.53
N TYR A 48 -14.73 -1.67 17.71
CA TYR A 48 -14.72 -0.26 17.35
C TYR A 48 -14.84 -0.06 15.83
N GLN A 49 -14.12 -0.84 15.03
CA GLN A 49 -14.23 -0.83 13.57
C GLN A 49 -15.64 -1.20 13.10
N ALA A 50 -16.27 -2.21 13.72
CA ALA A 50 -17.66 -2.56 13.41
C ALA A 50 -18.65 -1.43 13.76
N THR A 51 -18.37 -0.66 14.81
CA THR A 51 -19.17 0.52 15.18
C THR A 51 -19.03 1.63 14.16
N LEU A 52 -17.79 1.94 13.72
CA LEU A 52 -17.52 2.95 12.70
C LEU A 52 -18.15 2.56 11.35
N GLN A 53 -18.07 1.29 10.97
CA GLN A 53 -18.67 0.78 9.74
C GLN A 53 -20.19 0.96 9.69
N ARG A 54 -20.88 0.82 10.82
CA ARG A 54 -22.33 1.01 10.93
C ARG A 54 -22.74 2.49 11.03
N ASN A 55 -21.82 3.34 11.47
CA ASN A 55 -22.08 4.75 11.74
C ASN A 55 -21.07 5.63 10.95
N THR A 56 -21.28 5.72 9.65
CA THR A 56 -20.37 6.44 8.74
C THR A 56 -20.25 7.94 9.05
N ASN A 57 -21.21 8.52 9.74
CA ASN A 57 -21.16 9.90 10.25
C ASN A 57 -20.10 10.11 11.35
N LEU A 58 -19.63 9.03 11.98
CA LEU A 58 -18.52 9.06 12.93
C LEU A 58 -17.15 8.91 12.26
N CYS A 59 -17.12 8.70 10.94
CA CYS A 59 -15.89 8.48 10.20
C CYS A 59 -15.37 9.76 9.54
N SER A 60 -14.07 10.02 9.69
CA SER A 60 -13.36 11.08 8.95
C SER A 60 -12.63 10.55 7.72
N GLY A 61 -12.49 9.24 7.58
CA GLY A 61 -11.75 8.62 6.48
C GLY A 61 -11.57 7.12 6.62
N MET A 62 -10.73 6.61 5.73
CA MET A 62 -10.23 5.23 5.76
C MET A 62 -8.71 5.21 5.68
N ARG A 63 -8.10 4.25 6.34
CA ARG A 63 -6.67 3.94 6.28
C ARG A 63 -6.48 2.55 5.74
N PHE A 64 -5.58 2.43 4.77
CA PHE A 64 -5.11 1.15 4.25
C PHE A 64 -3.73 0.88 4.83
N ASN A 65 -3.67 -0.01 5.84
CA ASN A 65 -2.40 -0.49 6.38
C ASN A 65 -1.91 -1.64 5.52
N VAL A 66 -0.82 -1.42 4.81
CA VAL A 66 -0.24 -2.36 3.86
C VAL A 66 1.03 -2.95 4.44
N GLN A 67 1.04 -4.26 4.68
CA GLN A 67 2.25 -5.00 4.98
C GLN A 67 2.88 -5.47 3.68
N TRP A 68 4.15 -5.12 3.48
CA TRP A 68 4.87 -5.39 2.25
C TRP A 68 6.32 -5.78 2.51
N LYS A 69 6.96 -6.34 1.51
CA LYS A 69 8.36 -6.72 1.54
C LYS A 69 8.96 -6.54 0.15
N SER A 70 10.21 -6.09 0.09
CA SER A 70 11.02 -6.09 -1.13
C SER A 70 12.42 -6.61 -0.84
N LYS A 71 13.06 -7.19 -1.85
CA LYS A 71 14.44 -7.67 -1.83
C LYS A 71 15.11 -7.30 -3.14
N GLY A 72 16.44 -7.25 -3.13
CA GLY A 72 17.24 -6.89 -4.29
C GLY A 72 17.43 -5.39 -4.42
N GLU A 73 18.13 -4.99 -5.46
CA GLU A 73 18.45 -3.60 -5.73
C GLU A 73 17.39 -3.00 -6.66
N ALA A 74 16.76 -1.92 -6.20
CA ALA A 74 15.75 -1.24 -6.98
C ALA A 74 16.39 -0.26 -7.95
N ALA A 75 16.11 -0.42 -9.26
CA ALA A 75 16.56 0.49 -10.31
C ALA A 75 15.70 1.75 -10.41
N ALA A 76 14.50 1.74 -9.83
CA ALA A 76 13.55 2.85 -9.80
C ALA A 76 12.88 2.96 -8.42
N PRO A 77 12.28 4.12 -8.08
CA PRO A 77 11.55 4.27 -6.82
C PRO A 77 10.47 3.22 -6.65
N ILE A 78 10.39 2.64 -5.43
CA ILE A 78 9.34 1.71 -5.08
C ILE A 78 8.14 2.50 -4.54
N LYS A 79 6.96 2.22 -5.08
CA LYS A 79 5.70 2.85 -4.66
C LYS A 79 4.64 1.80 -4.37
N ILE A 80 3.78 2.12 -3.42
CA ILE A 80 2.54 1.40 -3.16
C ILE A 80 1.39 2.21 -3.78
N PHE A 81 0.58 1.56 -4.60
CA PHE A 81 -0.64 2.11 -5.16
C PHE A 81 -1.84 1.42 -4.53
N VAL A 82 -2.80 2.20 -4.08
CA VAL A 82 -4.10 1.72 -3.60
C VAL A 82 -5.16 2.22 -4.55
N GLU A 83 -5.65 1.32 -5.38
CA GLU A 83 -6.72 1.59 -6.33
C GLU A 83 -8.05 1.24 -5.67
N LEU A 84 -8.97 2.17 -5.68
CA LEU A 84 -10.26 2.08 -5.03
C LEU A 84 -11.38 2.12 -6.06
N ARG A 85 -12.37 1.28 -5.86
CA ARG A 85 -13.69 1.37 -6.49
C ARG A 85 -14.71 1.66 -5.41
N GLY A 86 -15.67 2.50 -5.73
CA GLY A 86 -16.68 2.90 -4.77
C GLY A 86 -17.93 3.43 -5.43
N VAL A 87 -18.86 3.82 -4.58
CA VAL A 87 -20.15 4.39 -4.99
C VAL A 87 -20.38 5.66 -4.19
N ALA A 88 -20.50 6.78 -4.92
CA ALA A 88 -20.86 8.07 -4.34
C ALA A 88 -22.38 8.18 -4.14
N ARG A 89 -22.83 9.29 -3.56
CA ARG A 89 -24.25 9.60 -3.42
C ARG A 89 -24.94 9.55 -4.78
N GLY A 90 -26.13 8.93 -4.86
CA GLY A 90 -26.86 8.74 -6.10
C GLY A 90 -26.40 7.55 -6.93
N ASP A 91 -25.72 6.59 -6.31
CA ASP A 91 -25.24 5.35 -6.92
C ASP A 91 -24.27 5.54 -8.09
N PHE A 92 -23.57 6.68 -8.12
CA PHE A 92 -22.55 6.93 -9.14
C PHE A 92 -21.26 6.15 -8.83
N PRO A 93 -20.79 5.31 -9.78
CA PRO A 93 -19.52 4.59 -9.60
C PRO A 93 -18.35 5.57 -9.59
N LYS A 94 -17.43 5.36 -8.68
CA LYS A 94 -16.20 6.14 -8.56
C LYS A 94 -14.97 5.26 -8.53
N GLN A 95 -13.86 5.80 -9.04
CA GLN A 95 -12.54 5.19 -8.96
C GLN A 95 -11.55 6.25 -8.49
N LEU A 96 -10.59 5.81 -7.68
CA LEU A 96 -9.51 6.66 -7.16
C LEU A 96 -8.26 5.82 -6.99
N THR A 97 -7.12 6.42 -7.26
CA THR A 97 -5.81 5.82 -6.94
C THR A 97 -5.08 6.71 -5.96
N LEU A 98 -4.68 6.12 -4.83
CA LEU A 98 -3.77 6.72 -3.86
C LEU A 98 -2.39 6.12 -4.08
N GLU A 99 -1.34 6.91 -3.86
CA GLU A 99 0.04 6.42 -3.96
C GLU A 99 0.89 6.85 -2.77
N LYS A 100 1.86 6.02 -2.44
CA LYS A 100 2.88 6.34 -1.43
C LYS A 100 4.21 5.76 -1.86
N GLN A 101 5.23 6.60 -1.92
CA GLN A 101 6.60 6.15 -2.10
C GLN A 101 7.10 5.53 -0.80
N VAL A 102 7.79 4.40 -0.92
CA VAL A 102 8.37 3.66 0.19
C VAL A 102 9.86 3.39 -0.07
N GLN A 103 10.63 3.28 1.01
CA GLN A 103 12.04 2.93 0.88
C GLN A 103 12.18 1.41 0.70
N PRO A 104 13.09 0.94 -0.17
CA PRO A 104 13.37 -0.48 -0.30
C PRO A 104 13.61 -1.11 1.05
N GLY A 105 12.90 -2.20 1.35
CA GLY A 105 13.04 -2.94 2.58
C GLY A 105 14.13 -4.00 2.45
N GLY A 106 14.72 -4.37 3.58
CA GLY A 106 15.67 -5.49 3.65
C GLY A 106 14.97 -6.84 3.82
N TRP A 107 15.48 -7.65 4.76
CA TRP A 107 14.94 -8.99 5.03
C TRP A 107 13.55 -9.01 5.67
N PHE A 108 13.18 -7.93 6.36
CA PHE A 108 11.94 -7.84 7.13
C PHE A 108 10.80 -7.27 6.30
N SER A 109 9.59 -7.54 6.73
CA SER A 109 8.39 -6.86 6.22
C SER A 109 8.22 -5.50 6.89
N HIS A 110 7.63 -4.57 6.15
CA HIS A 110 7.33 -3.22 6.59
C HIS A 110 5.85 -2.94 6.51
N TRP A 111 5.39 -1.97 7.27
CA TRP A 111 4.03 -1.46 7.20
C TRP A 111 4.04 -0.05 6.62
N ALA A 112 3.10 0.21 5.73
CA ALA A 112 2.82 1.53 5.20
C ALA A 112 1.35 1.84 5.39
N ALA A 113 1.04 3.03 5.91
CA ALA A 113 -0.30 3.54 6.02
C ALA A 113 -0.57 4.51 4.87
N ILE A 114 -1.67 4.29 4.16
CA ILE A 114 -2.17 5.15 3.09
C ILE A 114 -3.60 5.57 3.44
N ASP A 115 -3.83 6.87 3.54
CA ASP A 115 -5.08 7.43 4.06
C ASP A 115 -5.93 8.03 2.94
N LEU A 116 -7.20 7.71 2.96
CA LEU A 116 -8.26 8.40 2.22
C LEU A 116 -9.05 9.23 3.22
N VAL A 117 -8.84 10.53 3.25
CA VAL A 117 -9.38 11.45 4.27
C VAL A 117 -9.90 12.76 3.66
N GLY A 118 -10.55 13.56 4.49
CA GLY A 118 -11.01 14.90 4.13
C GLY A 118 -12.10 14.91 3.07
N ASP A 119 -12.08 15.91 2.22
CA ASP A 119 -13.10 16.08 1.17
C ASP A 119 -13.04 14.95 0.15
N THR A 120 -11.85 14.45 -0.17
CA THR A 120 -11.68 13.29 -1.06
C THR A 120 -12.44 12.06 -0.55
N TYR A 121 -12.39 11.78 0.76
CA TYR A 121 -13.16 10.68 1.35
C TYR A 121 -14.67 10.92 1.25
N LYS A 122 -15.11 12.15 1.57
CA LYS A 122 -16.53 12.51 1.53
C LYS A 122 -17.10 12.42 0.12
N ASP A 123 -16.35 12.90 -0.87
CA ASP A 123 -16.76 12.92 -2.27
C ASP A 123 -16.67 11.54 -2.93
N PHE A 124 -15.75 10.71 -2.47
CA PHE A 124 -15.59 9.35 -2.98
C PHE A 124 -16.76 8.45 -2.61
N GLY A 125 -17.30 8.62 -1.39
CA GLY A 125 -18.40 7.82 -0.87
C GLY A 125 -17.96 6.46 -0.34
N LYS A 126 -18.79 5.43 -0.55
CA LYS A 126 -18.55 4.09 0.01
C LYS A 126 -17.53 3.33 -0.84
N VAL A 127 -16.43 2.92 -0.23
CA VAL A 127 -15.45 2.00 -0.85
C VAL A 127 -16.09 0.61 -0.94
N THR A 128 -16.16 0.04 -2.14
CA THR A 128 -16.73 -1.28 -2.40
C THR A 128 -15.67 -2.33 -2.72
N ALA A 129 -14.57 -1.91 -3.35
CA ALA A 129 -13.45 -2.80 -3.67
C ALA A 129 -12.14 -2.03 -3.65
N TRP A 130 -11.06 -2.74 -3.43
CA TRP A 130 -9.70 -2.19 -3.46
C TRP A 130 -8.71 -3.17 -4.07
N ARG A 131 -7.68 -2.62 -4.67
CA ARG A 131 -6.49 -3.33 -5.12
C ARG A 131 -5.25 -2.57 -4.68
N VAL A 132 -4.29 -3.28 -4.09
CA VAL A 132 -3.00 -2.73 -3.68
C VAL A 132 -1.92 -3.36 -4.53
N THR A 133 -1.09 -2.54 -5.18
CA THR A 133 0.08 -2.99 -5.94
C THR A 133 1.34 -2.34 -5.40
N LEU A 134 2.39 -3.15 -5.27
CA LEU A 134 3.76 -2.70 -5.01
C LEU A 134 4.47 -2.65 -6.36
N ARG A 135 5.01 -1.49 -6.73
CA ARG A 135 5.66 -1.28 -8.04
C ARG A 135 7.04 -0.67 -7.88
N GLU A 136 7.92 -1.05 -8.80
CA GLU A 136 9.19 -0.39 -9.07
C GLU A 136 9.06 0.26 -10.45
N GLY A 137 8.93 1.59 -10.49
CA GLY A 137 8.52 2.25 -11.73
C GLY A 137 7.20 1.68 -12.26
N ASP A 138 7.21 1.17 -13.48
CA ASP A 138 6.03 0.54 -14.11
C ASP A 138 5.91 -0.97 -13.83
N ARG A 139 6.96 -1.57 -13.26
CA ARG A 139 7.00 -3.01 -12.99
C ARG A 139 6.28 -3.36 -11.69
N VAL A 140 5.27 -4.23 -11.76
CA VAL A 140 4.57 -4.76 -10.59
C VAL A 140 5.43 -5.81 -9.90
N LEU A 141 5.72 -5.59 -8.60
CA LEU A 141 6.45 -6.53 -7.75
C LEU A 141 5.52 -7.44 -6.95
N GLY A 142 4.32 -6.97 -6.64
CA GLY A 142 3.34 -7.73 -5.89
C GLY A 142 1.98 -7.04 -5.87
N GLU A 143 0.94 -7.82 -5.62
CA GLU A 143 -0.44 -7.37 -5.62
C GLU A 143 -1.25 -8.09 -4.54
N GLN A 144 -2.20 -7.37 -3.95
CA GLN A 144 -3.35 -7.92 -3.24
C GLN A 144 -4.61 -7.14 -3.56
N LYS A 145 -5.74 -7.83 -3.58
CA LYS A 145 -7.03 -7.21 -3.89
C LYS A 145 -8.15 -7.79 -3.02
N SER A 146 -9.20 -7.00 -2.84
CA SER A 146 -10.42 -7.44 -2.19
C SER A 146 -11.18 -8.45 -3.06
N PHE A 147 -12.06 -9.22 -2.43
CA PHE A 147 -12.86 -10.24 -3.13
C PHE A 147 -13.72 -9.65 -4.27
N LEU A 148 -14.18 -8.42 -4.11
CA LEU A 148 -15.06 -7.76 -5.08
C LEU A 148 -14.32 -6.94 -6.15
N TRP A 149 -13.02 -7.07 -6.23
CA TRP A 149 -12.23 -6.33 -7.23
C TRP A 149 -12.46 -6.82 -8.65
#